data_da8f13b2c3ae7cad559823c7eb2069ca
#
_entry.id   da8f13b2c3ae7cad559823c7eb2069ca
#
_cell.length_a   1.000
_cell.length_b   1.000
_cell.length_c   1.000
_cell.angle_alpha   90.00
_cell.angle_beta   90.00
_cell.angle_gamma   90.00
#
_symmetry.space_group_name_H-M   'P 1'
#
loop_
_entity.id
_entity.type
_entity.pdbx_description
1 polymer ?
#
loop_
_entity_poly.entity_id
_entity_poly.type
_entity_poly.pdbx_seq_one_letter_code
_entity_poly.pdbx_strand_id
1 'polypeptide(L)'
;KGELFMEMLEQKGGRLIVHLPGELDHHHTENIRAAVDHMIRTTLVGEVEFDFSETLFMDSAGIGLLIGRYQMMQAFHGRVLISHVNEQIERILELSGIEKYIRLEKEETR
;
A
#
# COMPACT_ATOMS: atom_id res chain seq x y z
N LYS A 1 7.07 5.37 -18.51
CA LYS A 1 5.83 5.16 -17.78
C LYS A 1 6.00 4.22 -16.64
N GLY A 2 6.36 2.96 -16.94
CA GLY A 2 6.59 2.02 -15.88
C GLY A 2 7.67 2.46 -14.92
N GLU A 3 8.65 3.18 -15.44
CA GLU A 3 9.75 3.63 -14.60
C GLU A 3 9.32 4.59 -13.52
N LEU A 4 8.35 5.47 -13.81
CA LEU A 4 7.88 6.39 -12.79
C LEU A 4 7.28 5.66 -11.61
N PHE A 5 6.54 4.59 -11.89
CA PHE A 5 5.92 3.84 -10.82
C PHE A 5 6.91 2.93 -10.09
N MET A 6 7.94 2.48 -10.80
CA MET A 6 9.00 1.71 -10.15
C MET A 6 9.78 2.56 -9.16
N GLU A 7 9.90 3.86 -9.41
CA GLU A 7 10.60 4.74 -8.48
C GLU A 7 9.86 4.90 -7.17
N MET A 8 8.56 4.59 -7.16
CA MET A 8 7.79 4.63 -5.93
C MET A 8 8.01 3.40 -5.07
N LEU A 9 8.71 2.42 -5.58
CA LEU A 9 8.93 1.15 -4.89
C LEU A 9 10.33 1.11 -4.31
N GLU A 10 10.40 0.70 -3.06
CA GLU A 10 11.68 0.56 -2.37
C GLU A 10 11.72 -0.82 -1.72
N GLN A 11 12.80 -1.56 -1.91
CA GLN A 11 12.89 -2.88 -1.33
C GLN A 11 13.97 -2.89 -0.25
N LYS A 12 13.58 -3.32 0.93
CA LYS A 12 14.49 -3.43 2.07
C LYS A 12 14.35 -4.82 2.65
N GLY A 13 15.34 -5.67 2.40
CA GLY A 13 15.23 -7.06 2.84
C GLY A 13 14.02 -7.69 2.19
N GLY A 14 13.19 -8.34 2.99
CA GLY A 14 11.97 -8.96 2.49
C GLY A 14 10.77 -8.06 2.44
N ARG A 15 10.95 -6.74 2.65
CA ARG A 15 9.84 -5.80 2.67
C ARG A 15 9.87 -4.92 1.43
N LEU A 16 8.74 -4.83 0.76
CA LEU A 16 8.54 -3.89 -0.33
C LEU A 16 7.78 -2.70 0.21
N ILE A 17 8.37 -1.51 0.08
CA ILE A 17 7.73 -0.29 0.53
C ILE A 17 7.22 0.45 -0.70
N VAL A 18 5.92 0.75 -0.69
CA VAL A 18 5.26 1.45 -1.78
C VAL A 18 4.97 2.86 -1.31
N HIS A 19 5.70 3.83 -1.87
CA HIS A 19 5.52 5.24 -1.53
C HIS A 19 4.40 5.79 -2.39
N LEU A 20 3.23 5.95 -1.79
CA LEU A 20 2.03 6.30 -2.53
C LEU A 20 2.02 7.78 -2.91
N PRO A 21 1.34 8.13 -4.02
CA PRO A 21 1.30 9.52 -4.48
C PRO A 21 0.35 10.36 -3.64
N GLY A 22 0.37 11.66 -3.89
CA GLY A 22 -0.50 12.58 -3.18
C GLY A 22 -1.96 12.28 -3.35
N GLU A 23 -2.34 11.80 -4.52
CA GLU A 23 -3.72 11.41 -4.81
C GLU A 23 -3.75 9.95 -5.18
N LEU A 24 -4.41 9.17 -4.36
CA LEU A 24 -4.52 7.73 -4.60
C LEU A 24 -5.93 7.45 -5.12
N ASP A 25 -6.12 7.71 -6.39
CA ASP A 25 -7.40 7.60 -7.06
C ASP A 25 -7.34 6.55 -8.17
N HIS A 26 -8.45 6.37 -8.86
CA HIS A 26 -8.52 5.31 -9.86
C HIS A 26 -7.58 5.55 -11.05
N HIS A 27 -7.12 6.78 -11.25
CA HIS A 27 -6.15 7.04 -12.32
C HIS A 27 -4.77 6.48 -11.98
N HIS A 28 -4.43 6.47 -10.70
CA HIS A 28 -3.10 6.04 -10.26
C HIS A 28 -3.05 4.59 -9.84
N THR A 29 -4.16 4.06 -9.30
CA THR A 29 -4.12 2.74 -8.68
C THR A 29 -3.82 1.62 -9.67
N GLU A 30 -4.27 1.76 -10.92
CA GLU A 30 -4.04 0.73 -11.92
C GLU A 30 -2.56 0.48 -12.14
N ASN A 31 -1.81 1.57 -12.35
CA ASN A 31 -0.38 1.45 -12.61
C ASN A 31 0.39 1.03 -11.37
N ILE A 32 -0.04 1.52 -10.21
CA ILE A 32 0.61 1.12 -8.96
C ILE A 32 0.38 -0.37 -8.72
N ARG A 33 -0.85 -0.84 -8.94
CA ARG A 33 -1.16 -2.25 -8.78
C ARG A 33 -0.28 -3.11 -9.66
N ALA A 34 -0.13 -2.72 -10.92
CA ALA A 34 0.67 -3.50 -11.85
C ALA A 34 2.13 -3.58 -11.39
N ALA A 35 2.68 -2.45 -10.93
CA ALA A 35 4.07 -2.42 -10.50
C ALA A 35 4.27 -3.25 -9.23
N VAL A 36 3.36 -3.13 -8.28
CA VAL A 36 3.47 -3.88 -7.03
C VAL A 36 3.32 -5.37 -7.29
N ASP A 37 2.33 -5.74 -8.10
CA ASP A 37 2.10 -7.16 -8.41
C ASP A 37 3.30 -7.77 -9.11
N HIS A 38 3.93 -6.99 -9.99
CA HIS A 38 5.13 -7.48 -10.68
C HIS A 38 6.23 -7.80 -9.66
N MET A 39 6.43 -6.91 -8.70
CA MET A 39 7.46 -7.12 -7.68
C MET A 39 7.12 -8.33 -6.80
N ILE A 40 5.86 -8.47 -6.43
CA ILE A 40 5.46 -9.61 -5.59
C ILE A 40 5.72 -10.92 -6.31
N ARG A 41 5.46 -10.96 -7.62
CA ARG A 41 5.64 -12.20 -8.40
C ARG A 41 7.08 -12.51 -8.70
N THR A 42 7.93 -11.50 -8.82
CA THR A 42 9.28 -11.71 -9.34
C THR A 42 10.38 -11.61 -8.30
N THR A 43 10.05 -11.20 -7.07
CA THR A 43 11.06 -11.11 -6.01
C THR A 43 10.49 -11.76 -4.76
N LEU A 44 11.40 -12.05 -3.81
CA LEU A 44 10.98 -12.63 -2.54
C LEU A 44 10.52 -11.51 -1.62
N VAL A 45 9.21 -11.31 -1.55
CA VAL A 45 8.62 -10.27 -0.74
C VAL A 45 7.75 -10.92 0.32
N GLY A 46 8.11 -10.74 1.58
CA GLY A 46 7.32 -11.25 2.69
C GLY A 46 6.34 -10.25 3.25
N GLU A 47 6.61 -8.96 3.04
CA GLU A 47 5.76 -7.89 3.53
C GLU A 47 5.67 -6.78 2.51
N VAL A 48 4.49 -6.20 2.38
CA VAL A 48 4.30 -5.02 1.55
C VAL A 48 3.80 -3.91 2.47
N GLU A 49 4.53 -2.82 2.50
CA GLU A 49 4.16 -1.65 3.29
C GLU A 49 3.69 -0.55 2.36
N PHE A 50 2.48 -0.05 2.59
CA PHE A 50 1.97 1.09 1.83
C PHE A 50 2.18 2.35 2.66
N ASP A 51 3.08 3.20 2.20
CA ASP A 51 3.49 4.41 2.89
C ASP A 51 2.65 5.58 2.39
N PHE A 52 1.84 6.14 3.28
CA PHE A 52 0.90 7.21 2.95
C PHE A 52 1.44 8.59 3.31
N SER A 53 2.75 8.72 3.56
CA SER A 53 3.28 10.00 4.05
C SER A 53 3.01 11.17 3.09
N GLU A 54 2.92 10.90 1.78
CA GLU A 54 2.67 11.94 0.81
C GLU A 54 1.20 12.05 0.41
N THR A 55 0.36 11.13 0.87
CA THR A 55 -1.00 10.99 0.35
C THR A 55 -1.96 11.90 1.11
N LEU A 56 -2.62 12.77 0.35
CA LEU A 56 -3.59 13.70 0.89
C LEU A 56 -5.02 13.32 0.56
N PHE A 57 -5.22 12.52 -0.47
CA PHE A 57 -6.55 12.16 -0.94
C PHE A 57 -6.57 10.71 -1.39
N MET A 58 -7.67 10.04 -1.12
CA MET A 58 -7.86 8.66 -1.56
C MET A 58 -9.34 8.42 -1.81
N ASP A 59 -9.64 7.75 -2.93
CA ASP A 59 -11.02 7.32 -3.19
C ASP A 59 -11.11 5.80 -3.02
N SER A 60 -12.26 5.23 -3.39
CA SER A 60 -12.50 3.81 -3.17
C SER A 60 -11.55 2.92 -3.95
N ALA A 61 -10.94 3.44 -5.03
CA ALA A 61 -9.97 2.65 -5.77
C ALA A 61 -8.74 2.37 -4.91
N GLY A 62 -8.39 3.32 -4.02
CA GLY A 62 -7.30 3.09 -3.08
C GLY A 62 -7.58 1.95 -2.13
N ILE A 63 -8.82 1.89 -1.63
CA ILE A 63 -9.21 0.77 -0.76
C ILE A 63 -9.11 -0.54 -1.54
N GLY A 64 -9.57 -0.55 -2.80
CA GLY A 64 -9.47 -1.74 -3.64
C GLY A 64 -8.04 -2.19 -3.86
N LEU A 65 -7.14 -1.22 -4.05
CA LEU A 65 -5.72 -1.51 -4.21
C LEU A 65 -5.19 -2.26 -2.99
N LEU A 66 -5.51 -1.76 -1.80
CA LEU A 66 -5.03 -2.36 -0.57
C LEU A 66 -5.60 -3.75 -0.35
N ILE A 67 -6.91 -3.91 -0.55
CA ILE A 67 -7.56 -5.19 -0.33
C ILE A 67 -7.02 -6.24 -1.29
N GLY A 68 -6.85 -5.87 -2.57
CA GLY A 68 -6.35 -6.82 -3.56
C GLY A 68 -4.95 -7.30 -3.23
N ARG A 69 -4.09 -6.38 -2.79
CA ARG A 69 -2.72 -6.76 -2.43
C ARG A 69 -2.71 -7.59 -1.16
N TYR A 70 -3.61 -7.29 -0.23
CA TYR A 70 -3.75 -8.11 0.96
C TYR A 70 -4.10 -9.55 0.59
N GLN A 71 -5.08 -9.73 -0.28
CA GLN A 71 -5.50 -11.08 -0.69
C GLN A 71 -4.36 -11.79 -1.40
N MET A 72 -3.63 -11.08 -2.23
CA MET A 72 -2.51 -11.68 -2.95
C MET A 72 -1.42 -12.13 -1.97
N MET A 73 -1.11 -11.30 -0.99
CA MET A 73 -0.07 -11.64 -0.03
C MET A 73 -0.49 -12.78 0.88
N GLN A 74 -1.79 -12.92 1.15
CA GLN A 74 -2.27 -14.05 1.92
C GLN A 74 -1.92 -15.36 1.22
N ALA A 75 -2.04 -15.39 -0.11
CA ALA A 75 -1.72 -16.59 -0.87
C ALA A 75 -0.23 -16.96 -0.74
N PHE A 76 0.61 -15.99 -0.48
CA PHE A 76 2.05 -16.22 -0.30
C PHE A 76 2.45 -16.27 1.17
N HIS A 77 1.47 -16.28 2.08
CA HIS A 77 1.73 -16.29 3.52
C HIS A 77 2.48 -15.04 3.97
N GLY A 78 2.25 -13.93 3.28
CA GLY A 78 2.89 -12.67 3.60
C GLY A 78 1.95 -11.72 4.29
N ARG A 79 2.39 -10.48 4.46
CA ARG A 79 1.64 -9.48 5.19
C ARG A 79 1.60 -8.16 4.46
N VAL A 80 0.56 -7.38 4.73
CA VAL A 80 0.44 -6.02 4.23
C VAL A 80 0.33 -5.08 5.42
N LEU A 81 1.08 -4.00 5.36
CA LEU A 81 1.12 -2.98 6.40
C LEU A 81 0.76 -1.64 5.79
N ILE A 82 0.18 -0.77 6.60
CA ILE A 82 -0.11 0.60 6.20
C ILE A 82 0.60 1.53 7.18
N SER A 83 1.33 2.52 6.66
CA SER A 83 2.12 3.41 7.51
C SER A 83 1.90 4.87 7.13
N HIS A 84 2.16 5.74 8.10
CA HIS A 84 2.24 7.20 7.93
C HIS A 84 0.95 7.82 7.41
N VAL A 85 -0.19 7.34 7.94
CA VAL A 85 -1.47 7.91 7.54
C VAL A 85 -1.73 9.20 8.33
N ASN A 86 -2.36 10.18 7.68
CA ASN A 86 -2.88 11.33 8.38
C ASN A 86 -4.28 11.01 8.87
N GLU A 87 -4.86 11.94 9.64
CA GLU A 87 -6.16 11.69 10.26
C GLU A 87 -7.25 11.45 9.24
N GLN A 88 -7.21 12.18 8.14
CA GLN A 88 -8.24 12.04 7.12
C GLN A 88 -8.19 10.67 6.46
N ILE A 89 -6.99 10.23 6.11
CA ILE A 89 -6.82 8.92 5.50
C ILE A 89 -7.19 7.83 6.51
N GLU A 90 -6.78 7.99 7.76
CA GLU A 90 -7.09 7.01 8.78
C GLU A 90 -8.59 6.84 8.92
N ARG A 91 -9.35 7.95 8.88
CA ARG A 91 -10.80 7.87 8.99
C ARG A 91 -11.40 7.10 7.82
N ILE A 92 -10.88 7.32 6.61
CA ILE A 92 -11.36 6.58 5.44
C ILE A 92 -11.11 5.09 5.62
N LEU A 93 -9.94 4.74 6.11
CA LEU A 93 -9.60 3.34 6.34
C LEU A 93 -10.50 2.73 7.40
N GLU A 94 -10.77 3.46 8.48
CA GLU A 94 -11.66 2.97 9.53
C GLU A 94 -13.06 2.72 8.99
N LEU A 95 -13.58 3.65 8.20
CA LEU A 95 -14.92 3.52 7.67
C LEU A 95 -15.03 2.34 6.71
N SER A 96 -13.96 2.03 6.03
CA SER A 96 -13.95 0.90 5.10
C SER A 96 -13.89 -0.45 5.80
N GLY A 97 -13.48 -0.45 7.07
CA GLY A 97 -13.31 -1.69 7.83
C GLY A 97 -12.03 -2.45 7.54
N ILE A 98 -11.15 -1.87 6.73
CA ILE A 98 -9.95 -2.56 6.27
C ILE A 98 -9.01 -2.86 7.43
N GLU A 99 -9.10 -2.11 8.51
CA GLU A 99 -8.22 -2.31 9.67
C GLU A 99 -8.42 -3.65 10.33
N LYS A 100 -9.53 -4.32 10.03
CA LYS A 100 -9.76 -5.67 10.54
C LYS A 100 -8.80 -6.68 9.94
N TYR A 101 -8.24 -6.36 8.80
CA TYR A 101 -7.41 -7.30 8.04
C TYR A 101 -5.99 -6.82 7.85
N ILE A 102 -5.79 -5.52 7.71
CA ILE A 102 -4.50 -4.95 7.39
C ILE A 102 -4.03 -4.13 8.56
N ARG A 103 -2.80 -4.40 8.98
CA ARG A 103 -2.24 -3.73 10.13
C ARG A 103 -1.88 -2.28 9.80
N LEU A 104 -2.35 -1.38 10.66
CA LEU A 104 -2.01 0.03 10.57
C LEU A 104 -0.85 0.29 11.51
N GLU A 105 0.30 0.62 10.94
CA GLU A 105 1.50 0.83 11.72
C GLU A 105 1.55 2.29 12.13
N LYS A 106 1.48 2.54 13.42
CA LYS A 106 1.48 3.90 13.93
C LYS A 106 2.86 4.23 14.44
N GLU A 107 3.27 5.48 14.20
CA GLU A 107 4.53 5.94 14.71
C GLU A 107 4.44 6.08 16.22
N GLU A 108 5.49 5.63 16.87
CA GLU A 108 5.57 5.84 18.30
C GLU A 108 5.94 7.27 18.59
N THR A 109 5.21 7.86 19.49
CA THR A 109 5.54 9.19 19.99
C THR A 109 6.13 9.08 21.36
N ARG A 110 7.12 9.88 21.58
CA ARG A 110 7.78 9.88 22.89
C ARG A 110 7.36 11.05 23.69
#